data_41cd6bfb56573293bea7191e7f55cf8b
#
_entry.id   41cd6bfb56573293bea7191e7f55cf8b
#
_cell.length_a   1.000
_cell.length_b   1.000
_cell.length_c   1.000
_cell.angle_alpha   90.00
_cell.angle_beta   90.00
_cell.angle_gamma   90.00
#
_symmetry.space_group_name_H-M   'P 1'
#
loop_
_entity.id
_entity.type
_entity.pdbx_description
1 polymer ?
#
loop_
_entity_poly.entity_id
_entity_poly.type
_entity_poly.pdbx_seq_one_letter_code
_entity_poly.pdbx_strand_id
1 'polypeptide(L)'
;LSIGALVALNTAGVQTAAVLTSLGVLSLTIGFALRDTLSNIISGFLIFVDRPFTIDDLVEIDGQYGRVAKITLRTTKVIRVDGRMLAEPNSIVMNKTVTSYTNYPHLRIDIAVTVAVTEDLDNVREILLGLVKNSPAYLDEPVPRMVVVKLNDYNVALELQAWIKDERNHIQERFDLRERVFKALTAAHVEMPLETIQLAPHKIQVKSSGIKDD
;
A
#
# COMPACT_ATOMS: atom_id res chain seq x y z
N LEU A 1 2.05 38.62 -36.94
CA LEU A 1 0.81 39.44 -36.92
C LEU A 1 0.80 40.40 -35.72
N SER A 2 1.18 40.01 -34.52
CA SER A 2 1.12 40.81 -33.30
C SER A 2 2.07 42.01 -33.29
N ILE A 3 3.30 41.87 -33.75
CA ILE A 3 4.30 42.95 -33.78
C ILE A 3 3.93 44.01 -34.81
N GLY A 4 3.47 43.63 -35.99
CA GLY A 4 3.03 44.56 -37.05
C GLY A 4 1.80 45.38 -36.62
N ALA A 5 0.86 44.76 -35.90
CA ALA A 5 -0.30 45.48 -35.33
C ALA A 5 0.11 46.48 -34.27
N LEU A 6 1.08 46.19 -33.43
CA LEU A 6 1.61 47.11 -32.42
C LEU A 6 2.31 48.31 -33.04
N VAL A 7 3.09 48.12 -34.12
CA VAL A 7 3.73 49.22 -34.86
C VAL A 7 2.69 50.10 -35.52
N ALA A 8 1.65 49.53 -36.15
CA ALA A 8 0.56 50.29 -36.75
C ALA A 8 -0.24 51.13 -35.73
N LEU A 9 -0.50 50.57 -34.53
CA LEU A 9 -1.15 51.26 -33.43
C LEU A 9 -0.30 52.43 -32.90
N ASN A 10 1.01 52.23 -32.79
CA ASN A 10 1.92 53.29 -32.35
C ASN A 10 1.98 54.45 -33.36
N THR A 11 1.99 54.15 -34.66
CA THR A 11 1.93 55.21 -35.71
C THR A 11 0.56 55.95 -35.77
N ALA A 12 -0.50 55.27 -35.31
CA ALA A 12 -1.84 55.85 -35.17
C ALA A 12 -2.02 56.70 -33.89
N GLY A 13 -0.97 56.86 -33.06
CA GLY A 13 -1.02 57.71 -31.84
C GLY A 13 -1.63 57.00 -30.62
N VAL A 14 -1.83 55.66 -30.66
CA VAL A 14 -2.33 54.90 -29.51
C VAL A 14 -1.17 54.62 -28.55
N GLN A 15 -1.42 54.80 -27.25
CA GLN A 15 -0.42 54.45 -26.21
C GLN A 15 -0.24 52.93 -26.12
N THR A 16 0.64 52.39 -26.97
CA THR A 16 0.92 50.95 -27.05
C THR A 16 1.43 50.36 -25.74
N ALA A 17 2.11 51.14 -24.90
CA ALA A 17 2.57 50.70 -23.57
C ALA A 17 1.39 50.33 -22.65
N ALA A 18 0.31 51.12 -22.64
CA ALA A 18 -0.87 50.80 -21.83
C ALA A 18 -1.60 49.56 -22.31
N VAL A 19 -1.67 49.34 -23.64
CA VAL A 19 -2.25 48.11 -24.23
C VAL A 19 -1.41 46.89 -23.89
N LEU A 20 -0.08 46.99 -24.00
CA LEU A 20 0.82 45.89 -23.64
C LEU A 20 0.73 45.52 -22.17
N THR A 21 0.67 46.50 -21.28
CA THR A 21 0.53 46.28 -19.85
C THR A 21 -0.80 45.57 -19.53
N SER A 22 -1.91 46.06 -20.11
CA SER A 22 -3.22 45.43 -19.89
C SER A 22 -3.30 43.99 -20.43
N LEU A 23 -2.71 43.72 -21.61
CA LEU A 23 -2.60 42.38 -22.17
C LEU A 23 -1.70 41.48 -21.32
N GLY A 24 -0.63 42.02 -20.74
CA GLY A 24 0.26 41.26 -19.82
C GLY A 24 -0.48 40.83 -18.55
N VAL A 25 -1.24 41.75 -17.93
CA VAL A 25 -2.06 41.43 -16.75
C VAL A 25 -3.15 40.43 -17.09
N LEU A 26 -3.84 40.61 -18.23
CA LEU A 26 -4.86 39.65 -18.67
C LEU A 26 -4.26 38.24 -18.92
N SER A 27 -3.12 38.19 -19.60
CA SER A 27 -2.42 36.91 -19.87
C SER A 27 -2.02 36.21 -18.58
N LEU A 28 -1.51 36.95 -17.59
CA LEU A 28 -1.15 36.41 -16.29
C LEU A 28 -2.38 35.86 -15.55
N THR A 29 -3.48 36.61 -15.57
CA THR A 29 -4.76 36.20 -14.95
C THR A 29 -5.29 34.89 -15.57
N ILE A 30 -5.29 34.81 -16.90
CA ILE A 30 -5.71 33.59 -17.61
C ILE A 30 -4.75 32.44 -17.31
N GLY A 31 -3.43 32.69 -17.27
CA GLY A 31 -2.43 31.70 -16.94
C GLY A 31 -2.66 31.07 -15.54
N PHE A 32 -2.95 31.91 -14.56
CA PHE A 32 -3.30 31.41 -13.21
C PHE A 32 -4.63 30.64 -13.18
N ALA A 33 -5.64 31.14 -13.89
CA ALA A 33 -6.94 30.45 -13.94
C ALA A 33 -6.86 29.07 -14.61
N LEU A 34 -5.96 28.88 -15.56
CA LEU A 34 -5.80 27.63 -16.31
C LEU A 34 -4.71 26.70 -15.72
N ARG A 35 -3.94 27.14 -14.73
CA ARG A 35 -2.78 26.44 -14.18
C ARG A 35 -3.08 24.98 -13.84
N ASP A 36 -4.13 24.73 -13.06
CA ASP A 36 -4.46 23.38 -12.58
C ASP A 36 -4.95 22.49 -13.72
N THR A 37 -5.69 23.06 -14.67
CA THR A 37 -6.15 22.31 -15.84
C THR A 37 -4.96 21.88 -16.70
N LEU A 38 -4.04 22.80 -16.98
CA LEU A 38 -2.85 22.53 -17.79
C LEU A 38 -1.91 21.55 -17.09
N SER A 39 -1.73 21.68 -15.76
CA SER A 39 -0.95 20.73 -14.95
C SER A 39 -1.51 19.32 -15.07
N ASN A 40 -2.83 19.14 -14.96
CA ASN A 40 -3.46 17.83 -15.10
C ASN A 40 -3.32 17.23 -16.50
N ILE A 41 -3.41 18.05 -17.54
CA ILE A 41 -3.23 17.61 -18.93
C ILE A 41 -1.80 17.16 -19.17
N ILE A 42 -0.81 17.93 -18.74
CA ILE A 42 0.61 17.59 -18.86
C ILE A 42 0.91 16.31 -18.09
N SER A 43 0.42 16.18 -16.85
CA SER A 43 0.59 14.98 -16.03
C SER A 43 -0.05 13.76 -16.69
N GLY A 44 -1.25 13.91 -17.28
CA GLY A 44 -1.91 12.82 -18.01
C GLY A 44 -1.11 12.36 -19.23
N PHE A 45 -0.50 13.31 -19.94
CA PHE A 45 0.42 13.00 -21.05
C PHE A 45 1.68 12.28 -20.57
N LEU A 46 2.28 12.72 -19.45
CA LEU A 46 3.45 12.05 -18.87
C LEU A 46 3.12 10.63 -18.39
N ILE A 47 1.97 10.40 -17.75
CA ILE A 47 1.53 9.05 -17.39
C ILE A 47 1.45 8.15 -18.64
N PHE A 48 0.95 8.69 -19.76
CA PHE A 48 0.85 7.94 -21.01
C PHE A 48 2.23 7.63 -21.64
N VAL A 49 3.19 8.55 -21.55
CA VAL A 49 4.55 8.39 -22.10
C VAL A 49 5.41 7.48 -21.22
N ASP A 50 5.51 7.80 -19.93
CA ASP A 50 6.40 7.12 -18.97
C ASP A 50 5.85 5.78 -18.50
N ARG A 51 4.52 5.59 -18.56
CA ARG A 51 3.80 4.36 -18.20
C ARG A 51 4.21 3.79 -16.84
N PRO A 52 4.19 4.57 -15.76
CA PRO A 52 4.47 4.05 -14.42
C PRO A 52 3.45 2.96 -14.02
N PHE A 53 2.28 2.97 -14.64
CA PHE A 53 1.24 1.95 -14.62
C PHE A 53 0.40 2.05 -15.90
N THR A 54 -0.36 1.00 -16.19
CA THR A 54 -1.27 0.93 -17.35
C THR A 54 -2.71 0.66 -16.92
N ILE A 55 -3.63 0.75 -17.89
CA ILE A 55 -5.02 0.33 -17.65
C ILE A 55 -5.02 -1.16 -17.29
N ASP A 56 -5.85 -1.54 -16.33
CA ASP A 56 -5.99 -2.86 -15.74
C ASP A 56 -4.91 -3.24 -14.71
N ASP A 57 -3.91 -2.41 -14.48
CA ASP A 57 -2.95 -2.63 -13.38
C ASP A 57 -3.60 -2.46 -12.02
N LEU A 58 -3.12 -3.26 -11.06
CA LEU A 58 -3.43 -3.10 -9.65
C LEU A 58 -2.39 -2.17 -9.04
N VAL A 59 -2.88 -1.04 -8.53
CA VAL A 59 -2.01 0.02 -8.00
C VAL A 59 -2.50 0.51 -6.64
N GLU A 60 -1.59 1.06 -5.88
CA GLU A 60 -1.88 1.84 -4.69
C GLU A 60 -1.33 3.24 -4.88
N ILE A 61 -2.22 4.24 -4.85
CA ILE A 61 -1.92 5.65 -5.01
C ILE A 61 -2.33 6.35 -3.72
N ASP A 62 -1.36 6.94 -3.00
CA ASP A 62 -1.63 7.64 -1.73
C ASP A 62 -2.42 6.79 -0.71
N GLY A 63 -2.10 5.51 -0.57
CA GLY A 63 -2.80 4.56 0.31
C GLY A 63 -4.16 4.06 -0.22
N GLN A 64 -4.55 4.45 -1.43
CA GLN A 64 -5.78 4.00 -2.07
C GLN A 64 -5.46 2.88 -3.07
N TYR A 65 -5.74 1.64 -2.66
CA TYR A 65 -5.55 0.47 -3.49
C TYR A 65 -6.74 0.23 -4.43
N GLY A 66 -6.45 -0.16 -5.69
CA GLY A 66 -7.46 -0.54 -6.65
C GLY A 66 -6.91 -0.83 -8.04
N ARG A 67 -7.82 -1.15 -8.97
CA ARG A 67 -7.51 -1.42 -10.37
C ARG A 67 -7.70 -0.16 -11.21
N VAL A 68 -6.72 0.16 -12.04
CA VAL A 68 -6.80 1.29 -12.98
C VAL A 68 -7.83 0.97 -14.06
N ALA A 69 -8.98 1.63 -14.01
CA ALA A 69 -10.06 1.40 -14.97
C ALA A 69 -9.92 2.26 -16.23
N LYS A 70 -9.44 3.48 -16.08
CA LYS A 70 -9.29 4.42 -17.21
C LYS A 70 -8.32 5.54 -16.84
N ILE A 71 -7.47 5.91 -17.79
CA ILE A 71 -6.64 7.11 -17.76
C ILE A 71 -7.25 8.09 -18.77
N THR A 72 -7.61 9.27 -18.32
CA THR A 72 -8.14 10.36 -19.17
C THR A 72 -7.14 11.50 -19.22
N LEU A 73 -7.41 12.50 -20.04
CA LEU A 73 -6.56 13.67 -20.18
C LEU A 73 -6.32 14.40 -18.83
N ARG A 74 -7.31 14.38 -17.93
CA ARG A 74 -7.25 15.13 -16.66
C ARG A 74 -7.26 14.26 -15.41
N THR A 75 -7.82 13.06 -15.48
CA THR A 75 -8.02 12.20 -14.32
C THR A 75 -7.66 10.75 -14.60
N THR A 76 -7.09 10.07 -13.60
CA THR A 76 -6.96 8.62 -13.54
C THR A 76 -8.10 8.06 -12.69
N LYS A 77 -8.81 7.05 -13.23
CA LYS A 77 -9.94 6.39 -12.54
C LYS A 77 -9.50 5.04 -12.03
N VAL A 78 -9.67 4.80 -10.74
CA VAL A 78 -9.30 3.56 -10.05
C VAL A 78 -10.55 2.96 -9.42
N ILE A 79 -10.80 1.67 -9.67
CA ILE A 79 -11.88 0.91 -9.03
C ILE A 79 -11.27 0.16 -7.84
N ARG A 80 -11.79 0.44 -6.66
CA ARG A 80 -11.38 -0.22 -5.42
C ARG A 80 -11.97 -1.62 -5.30
N VAL A 81 -11.43 -2.41 -4.37
CA VAL A 81 -11.88 -3.79 -4.10
C VAL A 81 -13.36 -3.84 -3.69
N ASP A 82 -13.85 -2.80 -3.04
CA ASP A 82 -15.26 -2.66 -2.62
C ASP A 82 -16.20 -2.15 -3.74
N GLY A 83 -15.69 -2.02 -4.99
CA GLY A 83 -16.45 -1.56 -6.14
C GLY A 83 -16.59 -0.04 -6.28
N ARG A 84 -16.08 0.74 -5.33
CA ARG A 84 -16.10 2.20 -5.44
C ARG A 84 -15.09 2.69 -6.46
N MET A 85 -15.46 3.69 -7.25
CA MET A 85 -14.58 4.34 -8.22
C MET A 85 -14.01 5.63 -7.63
N LEU A 86 -12.70 5.71 -7.57
CA LEU A 86 -11.94 6.92 -7.33
C LEU A 86 -11.60 7.59 -8.67
N ALA A 87 -11.72 8.92 -8.74
CA ALA A 87 -11.26 9.73 -9.86
C ALA A 87 -10.25 10.77 -9.33
N GLU A 88 -8.97 10.43 -9.47
CA GLU A 88 -7.88 11.30 -9.02
C GLU A 88 -7.39 12.19 -10.15
N PRO A 89 -7.15 13.50 -9.89
CA PRO A 89 -6.47 14.39 -10.83
C PRO A 89 -5.08 13.85 -11.18
N ASN A 90 -4.72 13.83 -12.47
CA ASN A 90 -3.44 13.30 -12.93
C ASN A 90 -2.23 13.99 -12.28
N SER A 91 -2.33 15.29 -11.99
CA SER A 91 -1.27 16.05 -11.31
C SER A 91 -1.03 15.54 -9.88
N ILE A 92 -2.07 15.08 -9.18
CA ILE A 92 -1.93 14.47 -7.85
C ILE A 92 -1.25 13.10 -7.99
N VAL A 93 -1.71 12.27 -8.92
CA VAL A 93 -1.14 10.94 -9.18
C VAL A 93 0.36 11.02 -9.47
N MET A 94 0.79 11.94 -10.33
CA MET A 94 2.21 12.13 -10.69
C MET A 94 3.08 12.65 -9.54
N ASN A 95 2.50 13.35 -8.59
CA ASN A 95 3.22 13.89 -7.43
C ASN A 95 3.19 12.97 -6.20
N LYS A 96 2.52 11.82 -6.27
CA LYS A 96 2.42 10.84 -5.19
C LYS A 96 3.22 9.58 -5.50
N THR A 97 3.57 8.85 -4.46
CA THR A 97 4.13 7.51 -4.63
C THR A 97 3.06 6.58 -5.17
N VAL A 98 3.37 5.92 -6.26
CA VAL A 98 2.53 4.87 -6.84
C VAL A 98 3.23 3.53 -6.64
N THR A 99 2.56 2.61 -5.95
CA THR A 99 2.99 1.21 -5.83
C THR A 99 2.21 0.39 -6.83
N SER A 100 2.89 -0.27 -7.76
CA SER A 100 2.26 -1.22 -8.69
C SER A 100 2.43 -2.65 -8.18
N TYR A 101 1.35 -3.42 -8.23
CA TYR A 101 1.31 -4.83 -7.84
C TYR A 101 1.41 -5.77 -9.05
N THR A 102 1.22 -5.26 -10.25
CA THR A 102 1.15 -6.05 -11.50
C THR A 102 2.20 -5.66 -12.54
N ASN A 103 2.90 -4.56 -12.34
CA ASN A 103 3.89 -4.08 -13.32
C ASN A 103 5.23 -4.83 -13.26
N TYR A 104 5.46 -5.58 -12.19
CA TYR A 104 6.65 -6.42 -12.03
C TYR A 104 6.22 -7.84 -11.67
N PRO A 105 6.72 -8.86 -12.36
CA PRO A 105 6.36 -10.25 -12.07
C PRO A 105 6.87 -10.67 -10.69
N HIS A 106 6.21 -11.67 -10.11
CA HIS A 106 6.61 -12.30 -8.86
C HIS A 106 6.33 -11.43 -7.62
N LEU A 107 5.06 -11.17 -7.38
CA LEU A 107 4.61 -10.53 -6.15
C LEU A 107 4.75 -11.50 -4.96
N ARG A 108 5.37 -11.02 -3.87
CA ARG A 108 5.44 -11.74 -2.61
C ARG A 108 4.23 -11.42 -1.74
N ILE A 109 3.64 -12.44 -1.15
CA ILE A 109 2.66 -12.31 -0.08
C ILE A 109 3.30 -12.77 1.23
N ASP A 110 3.02 -12.01 2.28
CA ASP A 110 3.54 -12.23 3.62
C ASP A 110 2.36 -12.54 4.56
N ILE A 111 2.43 -13.68 5.24
CA ILE A 111 1.43 -14.12 6.22
C ILE A 111 2.06 -14.10 7.60
N ALA A 112 1.63 -13.15 8.41
CA ALA A 112 2.04 -13.08 9.80
C ALA A 112 1.38 -14.20 10.62
N VAL A 113 2.18 -14.86 11.43
CA VAL A 113 1.80 -15.95 12.32
C VAL A 113 2.45 -15.72 13.69
N THR A 114 1.74 -16.02 14.76
CA THR A 114 2.29 -15.99 16.12
C THR A 114 2.12 -17.35 16.78
N VAL A 115 3.18 -17.85 17.39
CA VAL A 115 3.18 -19.14 18.12
C VAL A 115 3.69 -18.92 19.55
N ALA A 116 3.37 -19.86 20.44
CA ALA A 116 3.88 -19.84 21.81
C ALA A 116 5.40 -19.96 21.83
N VAL A 117 6.05 -19.43 22.87
CA VAL A 117 7.53 -19.50 23.04
C VAL A 117 8.06 -20.92 23.26
N THR A 118 7.16 -21.84 23.62
CA THR A 118 7.45 -23.25 23.88
C THR A 118 7.46 -24.12 22.64
N GLU A 119 6.99 -23.56 21.50
CA GLU A 119 6.85 -24.32 20.26
C GLU A 119 8.18 -24.57 19.56
N ASP A 120 8.25 -25.74 18.90
CA ASP A 120 9.36 -26.09 18.02
C ASP A 120 9.22 -25.37 16.68
N LEU A 121 10.10 -24.37 16.47
CA LEU A 121 10.10 -23.57 15.26
C LEU A 121 10.45 -24.37 14.00
N ASP A 122 11.17 -25.47 14.11
CA ASP A 122 11.50 -26.29 12.94
C ASP A 122 10.28 -27.09 12.49
N ASN A 123 9.50 -27.62 13.42
CA ASN A 123 8.22 -28.25 13.13
C ASN A 123 7.22 -27.23 12.50
N VAL A 124 7.10 -26.05 13.08
CA VAL A 124 6.25 -24.98 12.53
C VAL A 124 6.68 -24.61 11.11
N ARG A 125 7.99 -24.54 10.87
CA ARG A 125 8.56 -24.24 9.54
C ARG A 125 8.17 -25.29 8.51
N GLU A 126 8.29 -26.56 8.84
CA GLU A 126 7.91 -27.67 7.94
C GLU A 126 6.43 -27.59 7.57
N ILE A 127 5.55 -27.36 8.55
CA ILE A 127 4.12 -27.23 8.34
C ILE A 127 3.82 -26.06 7.39
N LEU A 128 4.36 -24.86 7.68
CA LEU A 128 4.08 -23.66 6.90
C LEU A 128 4.62 -23.75 5.47
N LEU A 129 5.87 -24.21 5.30
CA LEU A 129 6.47 -24.39 3.98
C LEU A 129 5.76 -25.49 3.18
N GLY A 130 5.25 -26.54 3.84
CA GLY A 130 4.46 -27.58 3.21
C GLY A 130 3.19 -27.07 2.52
N LEU A 131 2.62 -25.94 2.98
CA LEU A 131 1.43 -25.34 2.40
C LEU A 131 1.67 -24.69 1.03
N VAL A 132 2.87 -24.22 0.79
CA VAL A 132 3.22 -23.44 -0.43
C VAL A 132 4.08 -24.25 -1.39
N LYS A 133 4.82 -25.23 -0.91
CA LYS A 133 5.70 -26.10 -1.70
C LYS A 133 4.88 -26.96 -2.67
N ASN A 134 5.33 -27.01 -3.93
CA ASN A 134 4.66 -27.78 -5.01
C ASN A 134 3.19 -27.38 -5.24
N SER A 135 2.78 -26.19 -4.83
CA SER A 135 1.44 -25.68 -5.05
C SER A 135 1.34 -24.95 -6.40
N PRO A 136 0.25 -25.13 -7.16
CA PRO A 136 0.10 -24.46 -8.45
C PRO A 136 0.01 -22.94 -8.36
N ALA A 137 -0.38 -22.39 -7.19
CA ALA A 137 -0.55 -20.96 -6.96
C ALA A 137 0.76 -20.22 -6.66
N TYR A 138 1.78 -20.94 -6.15
CA TYR A 138 3.04 -20.33 -5.72
C TYR A 138 4.21 -20.72 -6.61
N LEU A 139 5.23 -19.86 -6.59
CA LEU A 139 6.50 -20.11 -7.25
C LEU A 139 7.43 -20.92 -6.36
N ASP A 140 8.21 -21.82 -6.96
CA ASP A 140 9.29 -22.51 -6.29
C ASP A 140 10.56 -21.65 -6.24
N GLU A 141 10.72 -20.74 -7.19
CA GLU A 141 11.77 -19.74 -7.24
C GLU A 141 11.16 -18.34 -7.50
N PRO A 142 11.42 -17.35 -6.64
CA PRO A 142 12.25 -17.39 -5.41
C PRO A 142 11.66 -18.30 -4.33
N VAL A 143 12.57 -19.01 -3.63
CA VAL A 143 12.18 -20.02 -2.64
C VAL A 143 11.32 -19.43 -1.52
N PRO A 144 10.15 -19.99 -1.23
CA PRO A 144 9.35 -19.62 -0.07
C PRO A 144 10.13 -19.85 1.23
N ARG A 145 9.93 -18.98 2.21
CA ARG A 145 10.64 -19.08 3.50
C ARG A 145 9.76 -18.68 4.67
N MET A 146 10.02 -19.26 5.83
CA MET A 146 9.53 -18.79 7.11
C MET A 146 10.65 -18.02 7.82
N VAL A 147 10.36 -16.82 8.27
CA VAL A 147 11.30 -15.97 9.02
C VAL A 147 10.74 -15.65 10.40
N VAL A 148 11.64 -15.54 11.38
CA VAL A 148 11.31 -14.99 12.69
C VAL A 148 11.41 -13.48 12.59
N VAL A 149 10.28 -12.80 12.76
CA VAL A 149 10.20 -11.33 12.65
C VAL A 149 10.52 -10.67 13.98
N LYS A 150 10.01 -11.26 15.08
CA LYS A 150 10.20 -10.69 16.41
C LYS A 150 10.07 -11.76 17.48
N LEU A 151 10.91 -11.66 18.50
CA LEU A 151 10.78 -12.39 19.76
C LEU A 151 10.12 -11.46 20.78
N ASN A 152 8.94 -11.82 21.23
CA ASN A 152 8.21 -11.09 22.27
C ASN A 152 8.26 -11.88 23.58
N ASP A 153 7.79 -11.27 24.67
CA ASP A 153 7.86 -11.88 26.02
C ASP A 153 7.01 -13.16 26.13
N TYR A 154 5.89 -13.24 25.37
CA TYR A 154 4.91 -14.33 25.46
C TYR A 154 4.68 -15.08 24.14
N ASN A 155 5.27 -14.62 23.05
CA ASN A 155 5.11 -15.27 21.75
C ASN A 155 6.28 -15.00 20.82
N VAL A 156 6.40 -15.83 19.80
CA VAL A 156 7.31 -15.65 18.68
C VAL A 156 6.49 -15.23 17.45
N ALA A 157 6.81 -14.08 16.90
CA ALA A 157 6.19 -13.58 15.66
C ALA A 157 6.98 -14.11 14.45
N LEU A 158 6.30 -14.85 13.61
CA LEU A 158 6.80 -15.46 12.40
C LEU A 158 6.13 -14.85 11.17
N GLU A 159 6.75 -15.00 10.04
CA GLU A 159 6.16 -14.61 8.76
C GLU A 159 6.46 -15.68 7.71
N LEU A 160 5.41 -16.24 7.11
CA LEU A 160 5.51 -17.07 5.93
C LEU A 160 5.54 -16.16 4.69
N GLN A 161 6.64 -16.17 3.97
CA GLN A 161 6.87 -15.40 2.75
C GLN A 161 6.78 -16.33 1.54
N ALA A 162 5.81 -16.10 0.66
CA ALA A 162 5.60 -16.88 -0.54
C ALA A 162 5.39 -15.99 -1.76
N TRP A 163 5.93 -16.40 -2.90
CA TRP A 163 5.79 -15.69 -4.17
C TRP A 163 4.66 -16.32 -4.97
N ILE A 164 3.72 -15.50 -5.44
CA ILE A 164 2.56 -15.96 -6.21
C ILE A 164 2.81 -15.89 -7.71
N LYS A 165 2.16 -16.79 -8.47
CA LYS A 165 2.25 -16.85 -9.93
C LYS A 165 1.33 -15.85 -10.61
N ASP A 166 0.20 -15.51 -9.99
CA ASP A 166 -0.78 -14.57 -10.51
C ASP A 166 -0.99 -13.42 -9.52
N GLU A 167 -0.33 -12.32 -9.80
CA GLU A 167 -0.35 -11.11 -8.98
C GLU A 167 -1.75 -10.50 -8.88
N ARG A 168 -2.60 -10.75 -9.88
CA ARG A 168 -3.98 -10.21 -9.91
C ARG A 168 -4.86 -10.81 -8.83
N ASN A 169 -4.55 -12.02 -8.39
CA ASN A 169 -5.27 -12.74 -7.34
C ASN A 169 -4.65 -12.60 -5.95
N HIS A 170 -3.65 -11.73 -5.77
CA HIS A 170 -2.86 -11.66 -4.53
C HIS A 170 -3.70 -11.44 -3.26
N ILE A 171 -4.81 -10.73 -3.34
CA ILE A 171 -5.70 -10.49 -2.18
C ILE A 171 -6.39 -11.80 -1.78
N GLN A 172 -6.97 -12.51 -2.75
CA GLN A 172 -7.67 -13.76 -2.50
C GLN A 172 -6.68 -14.82 -2.01
N GLU A 173 -5.55 -14.98 -2.68
CA GLU A 173 -4.49 -15.91 -2.28
C GLU A 173 -3.98 -15.64 -0.85
N ARG A 174 -3.89 -14.36 -0.46
CA ARG A 174 -3.51 -13.99 0.91
C ARG A 174 -4.55 -14.44 1.94
N PHE A 175 -5.84 -14.32 1.63
CA PHE A 175 -6.90 -14.78 2.52
C PHE A 175 -6.93 -16.30 2.59
N ASP A 176 -6.86 -16.98 1.47
CA ASP A 176 -6.88 -18.44 1.38
C ASP A 176 -5.66 -19.06 2.07
N LEU A 177 -4.47 -18.49 1.86
CA LEU A 177 -3.27 -18.96 2.54
C LEU A 177 -3.36 -18.75 4.05
N ARG A 178 -3.89 -17.62 4.51
CA ARG A 178 -4.07 -17.35 5.95
C ARG A 178 -5.00 -18.37 6.59
N GLU A 179 -6.11 -18.70 5.93
CA GLU A 179 -7.03 -19.73 6.41
C GLU A 179 -6.38 -21.12 6.44
N ARG A 180 -5.62 -21.48 5.40
CA ARG A 180 -4.86 -22.73 5.34
C ARG A 180 -3.81 -22.82 6.43
N VAL A 181 -3.08 -21.75 6.70
CA VAL A 181 -2.12 -21.65 7.80
C VAL A 181 -2.81 -21.92 9.13
N PHE A 182 -3.93 -21.24 9.40
CA PHE A 182 -4.69 -21.46 10.64
C PHE A 182 -5.12 -22.94 10.81
N LYS A 183 -5.69 -23.53 9.76
CA LYS A 183 -6.15 -24.93 9.79
C LYS A 183 -4.99 -25.91 10.00
N ALA A 184 -3.85 -25.69 9.34
CA ALA A 184 -2.70 -26.56 9.45
C ALA A 184 -2.06 -26.52 10.85
N LEU A 185 -1.88 -25.33 11.42
CA LEU A 185 -1.35 -25.16 12.77
C LEU A 185 -2.29 -25.76 13.83
N THR A 186 -3.60 -25.56 13.68
CA THR A 186 -4.60 -26.16 14.57
C THR A 186 -4.59 -27.70 14.48
N ALA A 187 -4.51 -28.27 13.27
CA ALA A 187 -4.45 -29.72 13.08
C ALA A 187 -3.17 -30.35 13.63
N ALA A 188 -2.07 -29.61 13.62
CA ALA A 188 -0.79 -30.01 14.19
C ALA A 188 -0.68 -29.74 15.70
N HIS A 189 -1.73 -29.24 16.35
CA HIS A 189 -1.77 -28.87 17.76
C HIS A 189 -0.71 -27.84 18.17
N VAL A 190 -0.31 -26.95 17.25
CA VAL A 190 0.60 -25.85 17.55
C VAL A 190 -0.14 -24.82 18.42
N GLU A 191 0.43 -24.51 19.56
CA GLU A 191 -0.16 -23.57 20.52
C GLU A 191 -0.07 -22.13 20.01
N MET A 192 -1.23 -21.49 19.90
CA MET A 192 -1.29 -20.05 19.67
C MET A 192 -1.15 -19.32 21.01
N PRO A 193 -0.48 -18.15 21.05
CA PRO A 193 -0.22 -17.47 22.30
C PRO A 193 -1.52 -17.05 22.99
N LEU A 194 -1.63 -17.41 24.26
CA LEU A 194 -2.67 -16.94 25.17
C LEU A 194 -2.02 -15.97 26.16
N GLU A 195 -2.71 -14.90 26.51
CA GLU A 195 -2.31 -14.06 27.65
C GLU A 195 -2.40 -14.87 28.93
N THR A 196 -1.26 -15.29 29.47
CA THR A 196 -1.20 -16.08 30.70
C THR A 196 -0.84 -15.15 31.85
N ILE A 197 -1.75 -15.00 32.82
CA ILE A 197 -1.47 -14.31 34.07
C ILE A 197 -0.86 -15.33 35.05
N GLN A 198 0.44 -15.23 35.31
CA GLN A 198 1.05 -15.98 36.39
C GLN A 198 0.72 -15.34 37.75
N LEU A 199 -0.17 -15.94 38.51
CA LEU A 199 -0.40 -15.56 39.90
C LEU A 199 0.72 -16.12 40.76
N ALA A 200 1.68 -15.26 41.14
CA ALA A 200 2.68 -15.63 42.13
C ALA A 200 1.98 -15.88 43.49
N PRO A 201 2.18 -17.05 44.15
CA PRO A 201 1.58 -17.29 45.45
C PRO A 201 2.16 -16.31 46.50
N HIS A 202 1.34 -15.37 46.97
CA HIS A 202 1.74 -14.47 48.05
C HIS A 202 1.68 -15.25 49.38
N LYS A 203 2.84 -15.54 49.95
CA LYS A 203 2.89 -16.11 51.31
C LYS A 203 2.49 -15.02 52.33
N ILE A 204 1.25 -15.04 52.77
CA ILE A 204 0.80 -14.20 53.89
C ILE A 204 1.41 -14.79 55.17
N GLN A 205 2.43 -14.17 55.74
CA GLN A 205 2.88 -14.46 57.09
C GLN A 205 1.88 -13.87 58.09
N VAL A 206 0.99 -14.69 58.62
CA VAL A 206 0.15 -14.31 59.76
C VAL A 206 1.03 -14.30 61.01
N LYS A 207 1.38 -13.10 61.45
CA LYS A 207 2.03 -12.92 62.77
C LYS A 207 0.96 -13.19 63.84
N SER A 208 0.99 -14.33 64.46
CA SER A 208 0.20 -14.64 65.65
C SER A 208 0.66 -13.71 66.78
N SER A 209 -0.16 -12.69 67.12
CA SER A 209 0.02 -11.88 68.32
C SER A 209 -0.47 -12.75 69.47
N GLY A 210 0.46 -13.29 70.28
CA GLY A 210 0.14 -13.96 71.52
C GLY A 210 -0.54 -12.98 72.45
N ILE A 211 -1.80 -13.24 72.75
CA ILE A 211 -2.49 -12.66 73.92
C ILE A 211 -1.86 -13.32 75.12
N LYS A 212 -1.15 -12.55 75.95
CA LYS A 212 -0.80 -12.94 77.30
C LYS A 212 -2.01 -12.71 78.16
N ASP A 213 -2.60 -13.80 78.66
CA ASP A 213 -3.52 -13.73 79.78
C ASP A 213 -2.72 -13.44 81.05
N ASP A 214 -3.02 -12.34 81.72
CA ASP A 214 -2.71 -12.07 83.15
C ASP A 214 -3.98 -12.29 83.98
#